data_fbc1a6fc78cf35ebfd8f612cb7b39e74
#
_entry.id   fbc1a6fc78cf35ebfd8f612cb7b39e74
#
_cell.length_a   1.000
_cell.length_b   1.000
_cell.length_c   1.000
_cell.angle_alpha   90.00
_cell.angle_beta   90.00
_cell.angle_gamma   90.00
#
_symmetry.space_group_name_H-M   'P 1'
#
loop_
_entity.id
_entity.type
_entity.pdbx_description
1 polymer ?
#
loop_
_entity_poly.entity_id
_entity_poly.type
_entity_poly.pdbx_seq_one_letter_code
_entity_poly.pdbx_strand_id
1 'polypeptide(L)'
;MQRALFKLSVPLVASGVLAAAPFNPAQAQEKVVFGTVTAITLSLGVVTAAKQLGYFKDEGLEVEIVAFNGTGTLLPQMTAKRVQVGYPNPDVLIVSRQPGKDPLPIKYFYNATRESAWEFVVLNDSPIKSLKDLDGKKLGVGALTFGNIPITRAMFKEMGINVELVPIGVGAPAFLAFREKKVDALNLFDSQHATIETQGTVIRRLDMPKKYKDLFSNGFVTHEDTIKDNPKMLIGFGRAIAKATVFCEANPAACVRAHWALYPQQKPTNVDEAKALQDGIKIMRARSDKYLDFDDQKIRRWGEFPLKAWKDFATALFEGGQLTTKDVPVETCFTNAFVNDFMKFDAAAIVARAKAAN
;
A
#
# COMPACT_ATOMS: atom_id res chain seq x y z
N MET A 1 81.23 56.92 26.54
CA MET A 1 81.06 55.72 25.65
C MET A 1 80.20 54.72 26.37
N GLN A 2 78.86 54.72 26.12
CA GLN A 2 77.93 53.76 26.68
C GLN A 2 77.28 52.98 25.50
N ARG A 3 77.45 51.67 25.50
CA ARG A 3 76.82 50.78 24.54
C ARG A 3 75.43 50.37 25.06
N ALA A 4 74.40 50.72 24.31
CA ALA A 4 73.07 50.29 24.55
C ALA A 4 72.84 48.85 23.96
N LEU A 5 72.39 47.90 24.79
CA LEU A 5 72.02 46.59 24.42
C LEU A 5 70.52 46.58 24.08
N PHE A 6 70.17 46.33 22.81
CA PHE A 6 68.80 46.09 22.35
C PHE A 6 68.43 44.62 22.62
N LYS A 7 67.40 44.39 23.45
CA LYS A 7 66.77 43.09 23.62
C LYS A 7 65.71 42.92 22.55
N LEU A 8 65.87 41.96 21.62
CA LEU A 8 64.85 41.53 20.71
C LEU A 8 63.91 40.51 21.46
N SER A 9 62.65 40.88 21.61
CA SER A 9 61.58 39.99 22.04
C SER A 9 60.94 39.38 20.82
N VAL A 10 60.99 38.05 20.70
CA VAL A 10 60.30 37.22 19.66
C VAL A 10 58.90 36.90 20.17
N PRO A 11 57.82 37.21 19.45
CA PRO A 11 56.50 36.79 19.85
C PRO A 11 56.26 35.27 19.50
N LEU A 12 55.82 34.50 20.49
CA LEU A 12 55.42 33.12 20.38
C LEU A 12 54.09 33.09 19.64
N VAL A 13 54.09 32.63 18.39
CA VAL A 13 52.86 32.36 17.63
C VAL A 13 52.29 31.02 18.11
N ALA A 14 51.20 31.07 18.87
CA ALA A 14 50.42 29.89 19.22
C ALA A 14 49.65 29.38 17.98
N SER A 15 50.14 28.28 17.38
CA SER A 15 49.46 27.61 16.31
C SER A 15 48.24 26.87 16.88
N GLY A 16 47.05 27.47 16.73
CA GLY A 16 45.76 26.81 17.02
C GLY A 16 45.51 25.67 16.02
N VAL A 17 45.57 24.45 16.50
CA VAL A 17 45.12 23.27 15.72
C VAL A 17 43.58 23.32 15.63
N LEU A 18 43.05 23.78 14.51
CA LEU A 18 41.64 23.57 14.19
C LEU A 18 41.41 22.06 14.03
N ALA A 19 40.77 21.43 15.01
CA ALA A 19 40.21 20.09 14.85
C ALA A 19 39.14 20.15 13.78
N ALA A 20 39.46 19.67 12.58
CA ALA A 20 38.45 19.43 11.53
C ALA A 20 37.46 18.37 12.03
N ALA A 21 36.22 18.77 12.32
CA ALA A 21 35.15 17.84 12.55
C ALA A 21 35.06 16.89 11.32
N PRO A 22 34.86 15.57 11.52
CA PRO A 22 34.74 14.67 10.40
C PRO A 22 33.54 15.10 9.56
N PHE A 23 33.81 15.50 8.33
CA PHE A 23 32.80 15.73 7.31
C PHE A 23 32.22 14.37 6.96
N ASN A 24 31.11 13.98 7.60
CA ASN A 24 30.33 12.83 7.16
C ASN A 24 29.63 13.26 5.85
N PRO A 25 30.04 12.77 4.67
CA PRO A 25 29.31 13.07 3.46
C PRO A 25 27.91 12.54 3.68
N ALA A 26 26.90 13.40 3.56
CA ALA A 26 25.52 12.97 3.55
C ALA A 26 25.41 11.86 2.52
N GLN A 27 25.20 10.63 2.98
CA GLN A 27 25.09 9.46 2.11
C GLN A 27 23.92 9.74 1.15
N ALA A 28 24.22 9.79 -0.15
CA ALA A 28 23.20 10.06 -1.16
C ALA A 28 22.06 9.04 -1.00
N GLN A 29 20.84 9.54 -0.87
CA GLN A 29 19.68 8.66 -0.74
C GLN A 29 19.47 7.87 -2.01
N GLU A 30 19.12 6.59 -1.87
CA GLU A 30 18.78 5.73 -3.00
C GLU A 30 17.39 6.08 -3.51
N LYS A 31 17.29 6.37 -4.82
CA LYS A 31 16.01 6.68 -5.47
C LYS A 31 15.20 5.40 -5.70
N VAL A 32 13.96 5.41 -5.24
CA VAL A 32 13.01 4.30 -5.38
C VAL A 32 11.72 4.81 -5.99
N VAL A 33 11.36 4.30 -7.16
CA VAL A 33 10.04 4.52 -7.74
C VAL A 33 9.07 3.48 -7.18
N PHE A 34 8.08 3.95 -6.42
CA PHE A 34 6.98 3.14 -5.90
C PHE A 34 5.74 3.31 -6.76
N GLY A 35 5.27 2.22 -7.37
CA GLY A 35 4.07 2.19 -8.23
C GLY A 35 2.83 1.72 -7.49
N THR A 36 1.78 2.55 -7.48
CA THR A 36 0.44 2.15 -7.04
C THR A 36 -0.48 1.88 -8.23
N VAL A 37 -1.49 1.02 -8.05
CA VAL A 37 -2.40 0.59 -9.12
C VAL A 37 -3.63 1.48 -9.32
N THR A 38 -3.72 2.57 -8.56
CA THR A 38 -4.82 3.56 -8.61
C THR A 38 -4.28 4.96 -8.34
N ALA A 39 -5.12 5.97 -8.46
CA ALA A 39 -4.80 7.33 -8.02
C ALA A 39 -4.33 7.34 -6.55
N ILE A 40 -3.39 8.23 -6.24
CA ILE A 40 -2.90 8.42 -4.88
C ILE A 40 -4.00 9.11 -4.07
N THR A 41 -4.47 8.42 -3.04
CA THR A 41 -5.51 8.91 -2.12
C THR A 41 -5.17 8.50 -0.68
N LEU A 42 -6.04 8.81 0.29
CA LEU A 42 -5.90 8.36 1.68
C LEU A 42 -5.85 6.82 1.84
N SER A 43 -6.18 6.03 0.80
CA SER A 43 -5.92 4.58 0.79
C SER A 43 -4.45 4.24 0.94
N LEU A 44 -3.56 5.17 0.56
CA LEU A 44 -2.11 5.08 0.70
C LEU A 44 -1.60 5.90 1.91
N GLY A 45 -2.47 6.23 2.86
CA GLY A 45 -2.13 7.06 4.02
C GLY A 45 -0.88 6.61 4.76
N VAL A 46 -0.69 5.30 4.94
CA VAL A 46 0.52 4.74 5.56
C VAL A 46 1.77 5.02 4.73
N VAL A 47 1.71 4.81 3.40
CA VAL A 47 2.87 5.04 2.50
C VAL A 47 3.23 6.53 2.43
N THR A 48 2.21 7.39 2.31
CA THR A 48 2.41 8.83 2.25
C THR A 48 2.91 9.40 3.58
N ALA A 49 2.43 8.86 4.71
CA ALA A 49 2.97 9.17 6.03
C ALA A 49 4.42 8.71 6.18
N ALA A 50 4.79 7.51 5.69
CA ALA A 50 6.17 7.05 5.70
C ALA A 50 7.10 8.04 4.97
N LYS A 51 6.63 8.60 3.85
CA LYS A 51 7.37 9.62 3.10
C LYS A 51 7.41 10.95 3.84
N GLN A 52 6.27 11.50 4.22
CA GLN A 52 6.17 12.82 4.83
C GLN A 52 6.84 12.91 6.19
N LEU A 53 6.76 11.86 7.00
CA LEU A 53 7.37 11.80 8.33
C LEU A 53 8.86 11.43 8.29
N GLY A 54 9.41 11.18 7.10
CA GLY A 54 10.83 10.92 6.91
C GLY A 54 11.26 9.47 7.16
N TYR A 55 10.35 8.52 7.38
CA TYR A 55 10.73 7.12 7.67
C TYR A 55 11.48 6.46 6.50
N PHE A 56 11.16 6.79 5.24
CA PHE A 56 11.97 6.33 4.11
C PHE A 56 13.36 6.99 4.11
N LYS A 57 13.42 8.29 4.43
CA LYS A 57 14.67 9.03 4.53
C LYS A 57 15.60 8.47 5.61
N ASP A 58 15.04 8.09 6.76
CA ASP A 58 15.75 7.45 7.86
C ASP A 58 16.38 6.10 7.47
N GLU A 59 15.82 5.44 6.44
CA GLU A 59 16.33 4.20 5.85
C GLU A 59 17.24 4.46 4.61
N GLY A 60 17.59 5.72 4.33
CA GLY A 60 18.43 6.09 3.20
C GLY A 60 17.72 6.09 1.85
N LEU A 61 16.39 6.15 1.82
CA LEU A 61 15.58 6.06 0.60
C LEU A 61 14.92 7.39 0.25
N GLU A 62 14.96 7.75 -1.04
CA GLU A 62 14.17 8.81 -1.65
C GLU A 62 13.06 8.17 -2.50
N VAL A 63 11.82 8.11 -1.96
CA VAL A 63 10.72 7.41 -2.61
C VAL A 63 9.88 8.36 -3.44
N GLU A 64 9.77 8.10 -4.74
CA GLU A 64 8.80 8.72 -5.64
C GLU A 64 7.55 7.83 -5.75
N ILE A 65 6.35 8.41 -5.60
CA ILE A 65 5.07 7.67 -5.70
C ILE A 65 4.43 7.96 -7.05
N VAL A 66 4.24 6.90 -7.86
CA VAL A 66 3.67 6.99 -9.21
C VAL A 66 2.39 6.17 -9.30
N ALA A 67 1.32 6.77 -9.83
CA ALA A 67 0.03 6.11 -10.02
C ALA A 67 -0.07 5.47 -11.41
N PHE A 68 -0.51 4.22 -11.44
CA PHE A 68 -0.83 3.45 -12.64
C PHE A 68 -2.32 3.11 -12.68
N ASN A 69 -2.84 2.82 -13.86
CA ASN A 69 -4.23 2.41 -14.03
C ASN A 69 -4.35 0.87 -14.01
N GLY A 70 -4.27 0.30 -12.82
CA GLY A 70 -4.41 -1.15 -12.58
C GLY A 70 -3.08 -1.92 -12.62
N THR A 71 -3.15 -3.17 -12.16
CA THR A 71 -2.04 -4.12 -12.12
C THR A 71 -1.46 -4.38 -13.51
N GLY A 72 -2.31 -4.47 -14.52
CA GLY A 72 -1.89 -4.73 -15.90
C GLY A 72 -1.03 -3.63 -16.52
N THR A 73 -1.08 -2.39 -16.00
CA THR A 73 -0.20 -1.29 -16.46
C THR A 73 1.05 -1.14 -15.59
N LEU A 74 0.98 -1.55 -14.32
CA LEU A 74 2.11 -1.51 -13.39
C LEU A 74 3.14 -2.61 -13.67
N LEU A 75 2.70 -3.88 -13.79
CA LEU A 75 3.63 -5.02 -13.84
C LEU A 75 4.62 -4.96 -15.02
N PRO A 76 4.26 -4.53 -16.24
CA PRO A 76 5.23 -4.34 -17.32
C PRO A 76 6.35 -3.33 -16.97
N GLN A 77 6.05 -2.27 -16.21
CA GLN A 77 7.07 -1.31 -15.78
C GLN A 77 8.01 -1.91 -14.73
N MET A 78 7.49 -2.78 -13.87
CA MET A 78 8.29 -3.52 -12.90
C MET A 78 9.17 -4.58 -13.58
N THR A 79 8.63 -5.34 -14.54
CA THR A 79 9.40 -6.30 -15.34
C THR A 79 10.55 -5.60 -16.10
N ALA A 80 10.30 -4.37 -16.60
CA ALA A 80 11.31 -3.53 -17.20
C ALA A 80 12.23 -2.80 -16.19
N LYS A 81 12.08 -3.06 -14.88
CA LYS A 81 12.83 -2.45 -13.76
C LYS A 81 12.74 -0.92 -13.68
N ARG A 82 11.73 -0.30 -14.33
CA ARG A 82 11.47 1.14 -14.24
C ARG A 82 10.77 1.53 -12.94
N VAL A 83 10.12 0.58 -12.29
CA VAL A 83 9.47 0.69 -10.99
C VAL A 83 10.10 -0.36 -10.08
N GLN A 84 10.71 0.07 -8.97
CA GLN A 84 11.42 -0.82 -8.03
C GLN A 84 10.50 -1.53 -7.07
N VAL A 85 9.45 -0.85 -6.59
CA VAL A 85 8.47 -1.40 -5.66
C VAL A 85 7.07 -1.13 -6.19
N GLY A 86 6.21 -2.14 -6.23
CA GLY A 86 4.80 -2.03 -6.64
C GLY A 86 3.85 -2.45 -5.54
N TYR A 87 2.56 -2.10 -5.70
CA TYR A 87 1.50 -2.42 -4.74
C TYR A 87 0.27 -3.04 -5.41
N PRO A 88 0.44 -4.15 -6.17
CA PRO A 88 -0.68 -4.84 -6.83
C PRO A 88 -1.42 -5.80 -5.91
N ASN A 89 -2.53 -6.34 -6.41
CA ASN A 89 -3.21 -7.52 -5.88
C ASN A 89 -2.54 -8.80 -6.43
N PRO A 90 -2.59 -9.96 -5.73
CA PRO A 90 -1.80 -11.14 -6.10
C PRO A 90 -2.33 -11.95 -7.29
N ASP A 91 -3.59 -11.79 -7.67
CA ASP A 91 -4.30 -12.63 -8.67
C ASP A 91 -3.49 -12.83 -9.95
N VAL A 92 -3.03 -11.73 -10.56
CA VAL A 92 -2.31 -11.77 -11.85
C VAL A 92 -0.98 -12.51 -11.72
N LEU A 93 -0.28 -12.34 -10.59
CA LEU A 93 0.96 -13.06 -10.35
C LEU A 93 0.72 -14.56 -10.23
N ILE A 94 -0.26 -14.97 -9.43
CA ILE A 94 -0.64 -16.40 -9.27
C ILE A 94 -1.00 -16.99 -10.63
N VAL A 95 -1.83 -16.29 -11.42
CA VAL A 95 -2.21 -16.74 -12.78
C VAL A 95 -1.00 -16.91 -13.69
N SER A 96 0.03 -16.06 -13.56
CA SER A 96 1.26 -16.17 -14.36
C SER A 96 2.14 -17.37 -14.00
N ARG A 97 1.97 -17.94 -12.79
CA ARG A 97 2.77 -19.09 -12.31
C ARG A 97 2.21 -20.44 -12.73
N GLN A 98 1.12 -20.47 -13.51
CA GLN A 98 0.57 -21.74 -14.01
C GLN A 98 1.56 -22.43 -14.96
N PRO A 99 1.60 -23.77 -14.97
CA PRO A 99 2.33 -24.53 -15.98
C PRO A 99 1.99 -24.08 -17.40
N GLY A 100 2.99 -23.90 -18.24
CA GLY A 100 2.83 -23.44 -19.63
C GLY A 100 2.58 -21.96 -19.82
N LYS A 101 2.68 -21.14 -18.76
CA LYS A 101 2.73 -19.67 -18.83
C LYS A 101 4.14 -19.18 -18.60
N ASP A 102 4.44 -17.99 -19.15
CA ASP A 102 5.68 -17.29 -18.83
C ASP A 102 5.53 -16.61 -17.45
N PRO A 103 6.28 -17.05 -16.43
CA PRO A 103 6.17 -16.49 -15.10
C PRO A 103 6.71 -15.05 -15.08
N LEU A 104 5.93 -14.14 -14.49
CA LEU A 104 6.40 -12.77 -14.27
C LEU A 104 7.59 -12.79 -13.29
N PRO A 105 8.72 -12.13 -13.60
CA PRO A 105 9.91 -12.10 -12.72
C PRO A 105 9.72 -11.16 -11.52
N ILE A 106 8.55 -11.24 -10.88
CA ILE A 106 8.09 -10.39 -9.79
C ILE A 106 7.81 -11.26 -8.58
N LYS A 107 8.12 -10.76 -7.38
CA LYS A 107 7.87 -11.46 -6.14
C LYS A 107 7.39 -10.50 -5.05
N TYR A 108 6.44 -10.96 -4.25
CA TYR A 108 6.00 -10.25 -3.05
C TYR A 108 7.06 -10.38 -1.95
N PHE A 109 7.35 -9.26 -1.28
CA PHE A 109 8.30 -9.25 -0.16
C PHE A 109 7.69 -8.68 1.13
N TYR A 110 6.50 -8.08 1.07
CA TYR A 110 5.82 -7.51 2.24
C TYR A 110 4.30 -7.64 2.10
N ASN A 111 3.67 -8.36 3.02
CA ASN A 111 2.22 -8.45 3.16
C ASN A 111 1.70 -7.19 3.86
N ALA A 112 0.98 -6.35 3.13
CA ALA A 112 0.45 -5.12 3.69
C ALA A 112 -1.03 -5.26 4.06
N THR A 113 -1.89 -5.64 3.12
CA THR A 113 -3.34 -5.74 3.33
C THR A 113 -3.74 -7.19 3.54
N ARG A 114 -3.94 -7.59 4.80
CA ARG A 114 -4.02 -8.97 5.27
C ARG A 114 -5.36 -9.65 5.05
N GLU A 115 -6.41 -8.88 4.74
CA GLU A 115 -7.73 -9.34 4.31
C GLU A 115 -8.15 -8.65 3.00
N SER A 116 -9.28 -9.05 2.40
CA SER A 116 -9.75 -8.45 1.15
C SER A 116 -10.03 -6.95 1.34
N ALA A 117 -9.41 -6.15 0.48
CA ALA A 117 -9.73 -4.73 0.38
C ALA A 117 -10.97 -4.48 -0.49
N TRP A 118 -11.42 -5.48 -1.21
CA TRP A 118 -12.50 -5.39 -2.20
C TRP A 118 -13.84 -5.66 -1.55
N GLU A 119 -14.81 -4.80 -1.85
CA GLU A 119 -16.16 -4.89 -1.32
C GLU A 119 -17.16 -4.80 -2.45
N PHE A 120 -18.35 -5.37 -2.24
CA PHE A 120 -19.50 -5.20 -3.11
C PHE A 120 -20.53 -4.34 -2.40
N VAL A 121 -20.93 -3.25 -3.04
CA VAL A 121 -21.90 -2.34 -2.45
C VAL A 121 -23.01 -1.99 -3.43
N VAL A 122 -24.19 -1.73 -2.88
CA VAL A 122 -25.38 -1.23 -3.58
C VAL A 122 -25.87 0.02 -2.90
N LEU A 123 -26.67 0.84 -3.61
CA LEU A 123 -27.41 1.92 -2.96
C LEU A 123 -28.36 1.34 -1.89
N ASN A 124 -28.58 2.04 -0.82
CA ASN A 124 -29.37 1.54 0.31
C ASN A 124 -30.80 1.14 -0.06
N ASP A 125 -31.41 1.85 -1.03
CA ASP A 125 -32.73 1.59 -1.58
C ASP A 125 -32.75 0.46 -2.63
N SER A 126 -31.62 -0.11 -3.01
CA SER A 126 -31.53 -1.16 -4.00
C SER A 126 -32.28 -2.42 -3.57
N PRO A 127 -33.03 -3.10 -4.48
CA PRO A 127 -33.67 -4.39 -4.23
C PRO A 127 -32.66 -5.54 -4.08
N ILE A 128 -31.42 -5.37 -4.57
CA ILE A 128 -30.35 -6.37 -4.49
C ILE A 128 -29.94 -6.55 -3.03
N LYS A 129 -30.07 -7.74 -2.47
CA LYS A 129 -29.79 -8.04 -1.05
C LYS A 129 -28.56 -8.95 -0.85
N SER A 130 -28.19 -9.68 -1.89
CA SER A 130 -27.07 -10.62 -1.87
C SER A 130 -26.28 -10.57 -3.17
N LEU A 131 -25.09 -11.19 -3.20
CA LEU A 131 -24.31 -11.31 -4.43
C LEU A 131 -25.02 -12.14 -5.50
N LYS A 132 -25.89 -13.08 -5.12
CA LYS A 132 -26.67 -13.86 -6.09
C LYS A 132 -27.67 -13.01 -6.87
N ASP A 133 -28.18 -11.93 -6.28
CA ASP A 133 -29.11 -11.01 -6.94
C ASP A 133 -28.41 -10.14 -8.01
N LEU A 134 -27.08 -10.26 -8.15
CA LEU A 134 -26.31 -9.63 -9.23
C LEU A 134 -26.38 -10.39 -10.55
N ASP A 135 -27.04 -11.56 -10.60
CA ASP A 135 -27.21 -12.30 -11.86
C ASP A 135 -27.92 -11.43 -12.92
N GLY A 136 -27.33 -11.32 -14.10
CA GLY A 136 -27.80 -10.47 -15.19
C GLY A 136 -27.66 -8.96 -14.95
N LYS A 137 -26.97 -8.53 -13.88
CA LYS A 137 -26.80 -7.12 -13.51
C LYS A 137 -25.45 -6.55 -13.95
N LYS A 138 -25.35 -5.23 -13.89
CA LYS A 138 -24.14 -4.46 -14.20
C LYS A 138 -23.38 -4.14 -12.92
N LEU A 139 -22.14 -4.62 -12.82
CA LEU A 139 -21.22 -4.34 -11.73
C LEU A 139 -20.17 -3.34 -12.17
N GLY A 140 -20.20 -2.16 -11.57
CA GLY A 140 -19.16 -1.15 -11.78
C GLY A 140 -17.85 -1.59 -11.14
N VAL A 141 -16.78 -1.63 -11.94
CA VAL A 141 -15.41 -1.92 -11.52
C VAL A 141 -14.48 -0.76 -11.90
N GLY A 142 -13.35 -0.62 -11.23
CA GLY A 142 -12.41 0.45 -11.54
C GLY A 142 -11.85 0.35 -12.95
N ALA A 143 -11.27 -0.79 -13.30
CA ALA A 143 -10.80 -1.14 -14.64
C ALA A 143 -10.74 -2.66 -14.78
N LEU A 144 -10.86 -3.18 -16.01
CA LEU A 144 -10.70 -4.62 -16.28
C LEU A 144 -9.26 -5.12 -16.11
N THR A 145 -8.31 -4.19 -15.98
CA THR A 145 -6.89 -4.45 -15.71
C THR A 145 -6.55 -4.47 -14.20
N PHE A 146 -7.55 -4.28 -13.33
CA PHE A 146 -7.32 -4.36 -11.88
C PHE A 146 -7.05 -5.81 -11.48
N GLY A 147 -6.16 -5.97 -10.48
CA GLY A 147 -5.68 -7.27 -10.07
C GLY A 147 -6.73 -8.16 -9.39
N ASN A 148 -7.85 -7.60 -8.89
CA ASN A 148 -8.94 -8.36 -8.30
C ASN A 148 -9.91 -8.99 -9.32
N ILE A 149 -9.82 -8.64 -10.60
CA ILE A 149 -10.78 -9.12 -11.60
C ILE A 149 -10.80 -10.64 -11.71
N PRO A 150 -9.65 -11.37 -11.70
CA PRO A 150 -9.67 -12.83 -11.71
C PRO A 150 -10.46 -13.43 -10.54
N ILE A 151 -10.23 -12.97 -9.32
CA ILE A 151 -10.92 -13.51 -8.13
C ILE A 151 -12.41 -13.13 -8.12
N THR A 152 -12.78 -11.95 -8.61
CA THR A 152 -14.18 -11.53 -8.76
C THR A 152 -14.92 -12.46 -9.74
N ARG A 153 -14.29 -12.77 -10.89
CA ARG A 153 -14.84 -13.74 -11.86
C ARG A 153 -14.93 -15.15 -11.29
N ALA A 154 -13.92 -15.56 -10.52
CA ALA A 154 -13.89 -16.85 -9.83
C ALA A 154 -15.12 -17.01 -8.94
N MET A 155 -15.38 -16.03 -8.10
CA MET A 155 -16.50 -16.02 -7.16
C MET A 155 -17.86 -16.11 -7.89
N PHE A 156 -18.07 -15.33 -8.96
CA PHE A 156 -19.32 -15.36 -9.71
C PHE A 156 -19.53 -16.68 -10.45
N LYS A 157 -18.48 -17.24 -11.04
CA LYS A 157 -18.52 -18.55 -11.69
C LYS A 157 -18.90 -19.65 -10.70
N GLU A 158 -18.31 -19.64 -9.51
CA GLU A 158 -18.65 -20.60 -8.45
C GLU A 158 -20.12 -20.46 -7.99
N MET A 159 -20.62 -19.23 -7.92
CA MET A 159 -22.03 -18.95 -7.59
C MET A 159 -23.00 -19.30 -8.72
N GLY A 160 -22.51 -19.58 -9.92
CA GLY A 160 -23.33 -19.85 -11.10
C GLY A 160 -24.08 -18.62 -11.62
N ILE A 161 -23.56 -17.41 -11.40
CA ILE A 161 -24.18 -16.15 -11.84
C ILE A 161 -23.37 -15.49 -12.96
N ASN A 162 -24.06 -14.78 -13.82
CA ASN A 162 -23.47 -14.02 -14.92
C ASN A 162 -23.63 -12.52 -14.66
N VAL A 163 -22.52 -11.82 -14.44
CA VAL A 163 -22.48 -10.40 -14.10
C VAL A 163 -21.66 -9.63 -15.14
N GLU A 164 -22.25 -8.57 -15.69
CA GLU A 164 -21.55 -7.68 -16.62
C GLU A 164 -20.61 -6.76 -15.84
N LEU A 165 -19.29 -6.88 -16.06
CA LEU A 165 -18.29 -5.99 -15.46
C LEU A 165 -18.13 -4.73 -16.32
N VAL A 166 -18.54 -3.59 -15.78
CA VAL A 166 -18.50 -2.29 -16.46
C VAL A 166 -17.35 -1.44 -15.90
N PRO A 167 -16.31 -1.11 -16.68
CA PRO A 167 -15.23 -0.25 -16.23
C PRO A 167 -15.72 1.21 -16.12
N ILE A 168 -15.81 1.73 -14.92
CA ILE A 168 -16.32 3.08 -14.61
C ILE A 168 -15.27 3.98 -13.93
N GLY A 169 -14.04 3.50 -13.77
CA GLY A 169 -12.98 4.21 -13.06
C GLY A 169 -13.12 4.13 -11.54
N VAL A 170 -12.46 5.06 -10.85
CA VAL A 170 -12.51 5.23 -9.40
C VAL A 170 -12.78 6.69 -9.05
N GLY A 171 -13.23 6.94 -7.81
CA GLY A 171 -13.56 8.30 -7.35
C GLY A 171 -14.81 8.88 -7.99
N ALA A 172 -14.81 10.20 -8.26
CA ALA A 172 -15.98 10.93 -8.69
C ALA A 172 -16.71 10.35 -9.93
N PRO A 173 -16.04 9.91 -11.01
CA PRO A 173 -16.71 9.30 -12.15
C PRO A 173 -17.50 8.03 -11.77
N ALA A 174 -16.87 7.16 -10.98
CA ALA A 174 -17.51 5.92 -10.51
C ALA A 174 -18.71 6.21 -9.61
N PHE A 175 -18.57 7.18 -8.70
CA PHE A 175 -19.64 7.57 -7.78
C PHE A 175 -20.82 8.21 -8.50
N LEU A 176 -20.55 8.99 -9.55
CA LEU A 176 -21.61 9.57 -10.39
C LEU A 176 -22.37 8.46 -11.14
N ALA A 177 -21.64 7.58 -11.84
CA ALA A 177 -22.26 6.46 -12.56
C ALA A 177 -23.14 5.58 -11.66
N PHE A 178 -22.69 5.36 -10.42
CA PHE A 178 -23.43 4.58 -9.43
C PHE A 178 -24.71 5.29 -8.93
N ARG A 179 -24.61 6.59 -8.58
CA ARG A 179 -25.78 7.39 -8.15
C ARG A 179 -26.82 7.54 -9.27
N GLU A 180 -26.36 7.63 -10.52
CA GLU A 180 -27.23 7.70 -11.71
C GLU A 180 -27.77 6.31 -12.15
N LYS A 181 -27.48 5.25 -11.37
CA LYS A 181 -27.92 3.89 -11.64
C LYS A 181 -27.48 3.36 -13.03
N LYS A 182 -26.35 3.84 -13.56
CA LYS A 182 -25.71 3.29 -14.77
C LYS A 182 -25.12 1.89 -14.55
N VAL A 183 -24.83 1.58 -13.29
CA VAL A 183 -24.47 0.27 -12.78
C VAL A 183 -25.32 -0.05 -11.55
N ASP A 184 -25.61 -1.34 -11.33
CA ASP A 184 -26.49 -1.79 -10.25
C ASP A 184 -25.76 -1.92 -8.91
N ALA A 185 -24.46 -2.18 -8.97
CA ALA A 185 -23.59 -2.35 -7.81
C ALA A 185 -22.17 -1.87 -8.14
N LEU A 186 -21.33 -1.67 -7.10
CA LEU A 186 -19.91 -1.41 -7.23
C LEU A 186 -19.11 -2.57 -6.65
N ASN A 187 -18.01 -2.94 -7.33
CA ASN A 187 -16.90 -3.67 -6.76
C ASN A 187 -15.64 -2.79 -6.84
N LEU A 188 -15.51 -1.94 -5.85
CA LEU A 188 -14.34 -1.12 -5.63
C LEU A 188 -13.72 -1.51 -4.28
N PHE A 189 -12.73 -0.77 -3.85
CA PHE A 189 -12.04 -1.06 -2.60
C PHE A 189 -12.56 -0.20 -1.44
N ASP A 190 -12.35 -0.67 -0.24
CA ASP A 190 -12.76 -0.17 1.07
C ASP A 190 -12.75 1.36 1.21
N SER A 191 -11.64 2.01 0.90
CA SER A 191 -11.51 3.47 1.02
C SER A 191 -12.28 4.25 -0.04
N GLN A 192 -12.60 3.64 -1.20
CA GLN A 192 -13.53 4.26 -2.17
C GLN A 192 -14.95 4.25 -1.62
N HIS A 193 -15.36 3.14 -1.00
CA HIS A 193 -16.68 3.07 -0.37
C HIS A 193 -16.77 3.97 0.86
N ALA A 194 -15.72 4.05 1.67
CA ALA A 194 -15.67 5.05 2.75
C ALA A 194 -15.76 6.49 2.21
N THR A 195 -15.13 6.77 1.06
CA THR A 195 -15.20 8.11 0.43
C THR A 195 -16.61 8.45 -0.03
N ILE A 196 -17.32 7.53 -0.70
CA ILE A 196 -18.69 7.81 -1.15
C ILE A 196 -19.67 7.99 0.02
N GLU A 197 -19.44 7.26 1.14
CA GLU A 197 -20.20 7.44 2.38
C GLU A 197 -19.99 8.82 3.01
N THR A 198 -18.72 9.29 3.06
CA THR A 198 -18.43 10.65 3.61
C THR A 198 -19.02 11.77 2.75
N GLN A 199 -19.31 11.49 1.47
CA GLN A 199 -20.03 12.39 0.56
C GLN A 199 -21.57 12.31 0.71
N GLY A 200 -22.09 11.59 1.72
CA GLY A 200 -23.50 11.49 2.02
C GLY A 200 -24.28 10.44 1.22
N THR A 201 -23.61 9.61 0.41
CA THR A 201 -24.29 8.50 -0.27
C THR A 201 -24.45 7.34 0.69
N VAL A 202 -25.69 6.96 0.98
CA VAL A 202 -25.98 5.79 1.82
C VAL A 202 -25.87 4.53 0.99
N ILE A 203 -24.92 3.67 1.35
CA ILE A 203 -24.68 2.39 0.67
C ILE A 203 -24.91 1.22 1.64
N ARG A 204 -25.14 0.05 1.08
CA ARG A 204 -25.17 -1.22 1.80
C ARG A 204 -24.15 -2.17 1.19
N ARG A 205 -23.31 -2.77 2.04
CA ARG A 205 -22.37 -3.82 1.65
C ARG A 205 -23.12 -5.13 1.47
N LEU A 206 -22.80 -5.87 0.40
CA LEU A 206 -23.26 -7.23 0.19
C LEU A 206 -22.26 -8.20 0.82
N ASP A 207 -22.77 -9.16 1.58
CA ASP A 207 -21.92 -10.15 2.24
C ASP A 207 -21.19 -11.02 1.22
N MET A 208 -19.88 -11.09 1.37
CA MET A 208 -19.00 -11.91 0.57
C MET A 208 -18.76 -13.25 1.30
N PRO A 209 -18.71 -14.40 0.59
CA PRO A 209 -18.35 -15.65 1.25
C PRO A 209 -17.03 -15.55 1.97
N LYS A 210 -16.97 -16.13 3.18
CA LYS A 210 -15.81 -16.01 4.08
C LYS A 210 -14.49 -16.33 3.39
N LYS A 211 -14.43 -17.39 2.58
CA LYS A 211 -13.23 -17.81 1.85
C LYS A 211 -12.67 -16.73 0.91
N TYR A 212 -13.49 -15.81 0.40
CA TYR A 212 -13.06 -14.67 -0.42
C TYR A 212 -12.77 -13.43 0.41
N LYS A 213 -13.50 -13.25 1.51
CA LYS A 213 -13.30 -12.12 2.44
C LYS A 213 -11.96 -12.22 3.16
N ASP A 214 -11.57 -13.42 3.58
CA ASP A 214 -10.33 -13.68 4.31
C ASP A 214 -9.09 -13.75 3.41
N LEU A 215 -9.23 -13.63 2.09
CA LEU A 215 -8.06 -13.55 1.21
C LEU A 215 -7.33 -12.23 1.44
N PHE A 216 -6.01 -12.31 1.57
CA PHE A 216 -5.21 -11.10 1.59
C PHE A 216 -5.34 -10.32 0.26
N SER A 217 -4.99 -9.06 0.26
CA SER A 217 -5.14 -8.20 -0.92
C SER A 217 -3.79 -7.63 -1.35
N ASN A 218 -3.65 -6.30 -1.36
CA ASN A 218 -2.43 -5.68 -1.84
C ASN A 218 -1.23 -5.93 -0.92
N GLY A 219 -0.09 -6.22 -1.53
CA GLY A 219 1.21 -6.30 -0.87
C GLY A 219 2.28 -5.62 -1.70
N PHE A 220 3.46 -5.41 -1.12
CA PHE A 220 4.57 -4.83 -1.86
C PHE A 220 5.35 -5.91 -2.61
N VAL A 221 5.55 -5.64 -3.90
CA VAL A 221 6.26 -6.51 -4.84
C VAL A 221 7.50 -5.81 -5.37
N THR A 222 8.45 -6.61 -5.83
CA THR A 222 9.65 -6.14 -6.53
C THR A 222 10.07 -7.14 -7.60
N HIS A 223 10.99 -6.74 -8.48
CA HIS A 223 11.62 -7.67 -9.40
C HIS A 223 12.49 -8.68 -8.65
N GLU A 224 12.52 -9.94 -9.09
CA GLU A 224 13.27 -11.02 -8.41
C GLU A 224 14.77 -10.73 -8.30
N ASP A 225 15.38 -10.07 -9.30
CA ASP A 225 16.78 -9.65 -9.21
C ASP A 225 17.00 -8.63 -8.10
N THR A 226 16.07 -7.72 -7.85
CA THR A 226 16.19 -6.72 -6.78
C THR A 226 16.29 -7.38 -5.40
N ILE A 227 15.64 -8.53 -5.20
CA ILE A 227 15.73 -9.32 -3.96
C ILE A 227 17.17 -9.80 -3.71
N LYS A 228 17.91 -10.15 -4.78
CA LYS A 228 19.28 -10.62 -4.71
C LYS A 228 20.28 -9.48 -4.66
N ASP A 229 20.08 -8.49 -5.54
CA ASP A 229 21.07 -7.45 -5.82
C ASP A 229 20.98 -6.29 -4.83
N ASN A 230 19.77 -6.01 -4.31
CA ASN A 230 19.53 -4.86 -3.43
C ASN A 230 18.58 -5.17 -2.26
N PRO A 231 18.87 -6.16 -1.42
CA PRO A 231 18.03 -6.51 -0.27
C PRO A 231 17.92 -5.37 0.75
N LYS A 232 18.95 -4.51 0.88
CA LYS A 232 18.96 -3.39 1.84
C LYS A 232 17.86 -2.38 1.53
N MET A 233 17.63 -2.04 0.27
CA MET A 233 16.56 -1.15 -0.16
C MET A 233 15.20 -1.72 0.24
N LEU A 234 14.95 -3.01 0.01
CA LEU A 234 13.69 -3.67 0.34
C LEU A 234 13.45 -3.74 1.86
N ILE A 235 14.51 -4.04 2.63
CA ILE A 235 14.47 -4.04 4.10
C ILE A 235 14.13 -2.63 4.61
N GLY A 236 14.81 -1.61 4.11
CA GLY A 236 14.56 -0.21 4.47
C GLY A 236 13.13 0.21 4.13
N PHE A 237 12.66 -0.14 2.92
CA PHE A 237 11.29 0.16 2.50
C PHE A 237 10.26 -0.50 3.42
N GLY A 238 10.37 -1.80 3.67
CA GLY A 238 9.43 -2.53 4.53
C GLY A 238 9.44 -2.05 5.98
N ARG A 239 10.63 -1.72 6.53
CA ARG A 239 10.75 -1.17 7.88
C ARG A 239 10.13 0.22 8.00
N ALA A 240 10.29 1.08 6.99
CA ALA A 240 9.64 2.40 6.94
C ALA A 240 8.11 2.26 6.93
N ILE A 241 7.56 1.29 6.17
CA ILE A 241 6.13 0.98 6.18
C ILE A 241 5.67 0.48 7.56
N ALA A 242 6.41 -0.41 8.21
CA ALA A 242 6.07 -0.89 9.55
C ALA A 242 6.04 0.25 10.58
N LYS A 243 7.05 1.13 10.58
CA LYS A 243 7.08 2.35 11.42
C LYS A 243 5.88 3.26 11.16
N ALA A 244 5.57 3.53 9.89
CA ALA A 244 4.43 4.37 9.53
C ALA A 244 3.09 3.73 9.92
N THR A 245 2.95 2.41 9.84
CA THR A 245 1.75 1.71 10.27
C THR A 245 1.52 1.89 11.76
N VAL A 246 2.57 1.69 12.59
CA VAL A 246 2.52 1.94 14.05
C VAL A 246 2.18 3.40 14.36
N PHE A 247 2.76 4.35 13.63
CA PHE A 247 2.46 5.77 13.79
C PHE A 247 1.00 6.10 13.48
N CYS A 248 0.49 5.64 12.33
CA CYS A 248 -0.88 5.90 11.88
C CYS A 248 -1.93 5.22 12.78
N GLU A 249 -1.63 4.05 13.34
CA GLU A 249 -2.46 3.40 14.36
C GLU A 249 -2.55 4.25 15.63
N ALA A 250 -1.41 4.75 16.12
CA ALA A 250 -1.34 5.53 17.35
C ALA A 250 -1.93 6.95 17.21
N ASN A 251 -1.83 7.57 16.04
CA ASN A 251 -2.40 8.90 15.75
C ASN A 251 -2.92 8.98 14.30
N PRO A 252 -4.16 8.49 14.04
CA PRO A 252 -4.75 8.55 12.71
C PRO A 252 -4.90 9.99 12.16
N ALA A 253 -5.15 10.96 13.05
CA ALA A 253 -5.27 12.36 12.66
C ALA A 253 -3.96 12.92 12.09
N ALA A 254 -2.83 12.67 12.76
CA ALA A 254 -1.53 13.10 12.27
C ALA A 254 -1.15 12.37 10.97
N CYS A 255 -1.56 11.10 10.79
CA CYS A 255 -1.37 10.37 9.54
C CYS A 255 -2.13 11.02 8.37
N VAL A 256 -3.38 11.40 8.57
CA VAL A 256 -4.18 12.12 7.56
C VAL A 256 -3.56 13.49 7.23
N ARG A 257 -3.12 14.24 8.23
CA ARG A 257 -2.42 15.52 8.03
C ARG A 257 -1.11 15.34 7.25
N ALA A 258 -0.36 14.27 7.52
CA ALA A 258 0.85 13.94 6.76
C ALA A 258 0.55 13.68 5.28
N HIS A 259 -0.54 12.99 4.98
CA HIS A 259 -1.00 12.82 3.60
C HIS A 259 -1.35 14.16 2.94
N TRP A 260 -2.14 15.00 3.61
CA TRP A 260 -2.52 16.31 3.09
C TRP A 260 -1.34 17.29 2.96
N ALA A 261 -0.31 17.15 3.77
CA ALA A 261 0.92 17.95 3.61
C ALA A 261 1.66 17.62 2.30
N LEU A 262 1.62 16.35 1.84
CA LEU A 262 2.16 15.94 0.54
C LEU A 262 1.22 16.26 -0.63
N TYR A 263 -0.08 16.20 -0.40
CA TYR A 263 -1.13 16.38 -1.41
C TYR A 263 -2.18 17.41 -0.95
N PRO A 264 -1.80 18.70 -0.86
CA PRO A 264 -2.68 19.75 -0.31
C PRO A 264 -4.01 19.88 -1.06
N GLN A 265 -4.01 19.57 -2.36
CA GLN A 265 -5.20 19.59 -3.22
C GLN A 265 -6.25 18.54 -2.82
N GLN A 266 -5.89 17.56 -2.00
CA GLN A 266 -6.82 16.54 -1.51
C GLN A 266 -7.43 16.87 -0.13
N LYS A 267 -6.95 17.93 0.53
CA LYS A 267 -7.59 18.44 1.75
C LYS A 267 -8.91 19.13 1.35
N PRO A 268 -10.08 18.69 1.88
CA PRO A 268 -11.35 19.38 1.62
C PRO A 268 -11.31 20.84 2.11
N THR A 269 -11.78 21.78 1.28
CA THR A 269 -11.74 23.22 1.58
C THR A 269 -13.10 23.82 1.93
N ASN A 270 -14.20 23.15 1.54
CA ASN A 270 -15.57 23.67 1.69
C ASN A 270 -16.33 23.00 2.84
N VAL A 271 -15.63 22.45 3.81
CA VAL A 271 -16.20 21.76 4.98
C VAL A 271 -15.41 22.17 6.22
N ASP A 272 -16.05 22.08 7.38
CA ASP A 272 -15.39 22.27 8.66
C ASP A 272 -14.15 21.36 8.80
N GLU A 273 -13.08 21.88 9.39
CA GLU A 273 -11.79 21.17 9.48
C GLU A 273 -11.89 19.89 10.33
N ALA A 274 -12.68 19.94 11.41
CA ALA A 274 -12.86 18.77 12.28
C ALA A 274 -13.62 17.68 11.53
N LYS A 275 -14.65 18.06 10.75
CA LYS A 275 -15.36 17.11 9.88
C LYS A 275 -14.45 16.54 8.78
N ALA A 276 -13.71 17.40 8.09
CA ALA A 276 -12.76 16.97 7.07
C ALA A 276 -11.78 15.94 7.63
N LEU A 277 -11.27 16.17 8.84
CA LEU A 277 -10.33 15.27 9.51
C LEU A 277 -11.00 13.94 9.91
N GLN A 278 -12.22 13.98 10.46
CA GLN A 278 -12.98 12.77 10.80
C GLN A 278 -13.25 11.91 9.55
N ASP A 279 -13.69 12.53 8.46
CA ASP A 279 -13.92 11.87 7.17
C ASP A 279 -12.61 11.29 6.62
N GLY A 280 -11.52 12.05 6.68
CA GLY A 280 -10.19 11.58 6.27
C GLY A 280 -9.71 10.38 7.08
N ILE A 281 -9.92 10.38 8.40
CA ILE A 281 -9.61 9.25 9.29
C ILE A 281 -10.44 8.02 8.90
N LYS A 282 -11.75 8.18 8.66
CA LYS A 282 -12.63 7.09 8.22
C LYS A 282 -12.12 6.45 6.92
N ILE A 283 -11.78 7.28 5.93
CA ILE A 283 -11.29 6.82 4.62
C ILE A 283 -9.93 6.09 4.77
N MET A 284 -9.01 6.66 5.53
CA MET A 284 -7.69 6.06 5.74
C MET A 284 -7.79 4.74 6.52
N ARG A 285 -8.56 4.71 7.61
CA ARG A 285 -8.70 3.52 8.46
C ARG A 285 -9.38 2.37 7.74
N ALA A 286 -10.29 2.63 6.81
CA ALA A 286 -10.88 1.58 5.97
C ALA A 286 -9.81 0.66 5.34
N ARG A 287 -8.64 1.23 4.97
CA ARG A 287 -7.49 0.47 4.45
C ARG A 287 -6.47 0.12 5.55
N SER A 288 -6.05 1.08 6.39
CA SER A 288 -4.94 0.87 7.32
C SER A 288 -5.24 -0.13 8.42
N ASP A 289 -6.50 -0.29 8.82
CA ASP A 289 -6.90 -1.30 9.80
C ASP A 289 -6.65 -2.73 9.27
N LYS A 290 -6.75 -2.94 7.94
CA LYS A 290 -6.40 -4.21 7.29
C LYS A 290 -4.90 -4.53 7.27
N TYR A 291 -4.04 -3.54 7.53
CA TYR A 291 -2.60 -3.76 7.75
C TYR A 291 -2.34 -4.35 9.13
N LEU A 292 -3.29 -4.19 10.06
CA LEU A 292 -3.21 -4.58 11.46
C LEU A 292 -3.91 -5.90 11.78
N ASP A 293 -4.52 -6.55 10.78
CA ASP A 293 -5.22 -7.83 10.93
C ASP A 293 -4.21 -8.99 11.05
N PHE A 294 -3.56 -9.06 12.21
CA PHE A 294 -2.63 -10.14 12.56
C PHE A 294 -3.35 -11.24 13.33
N ASP A 295 -3.03 -12.50 13.03
CA ASP A 295 -3.52 -13.67 13.78
C ASP A 295 -3.16 -13.56 15.28
N ASP A 296 -1.94 -13.09 15.58
CA ASP A 296 -1.48 -12.76 16.92
C ASP A 296 -1.12 -11.27 17.03
N GLN A 297 -1.98 -10.50 17.69
CA GLN A 297 -1.79 -9.08 17.93
C GLN A 297 -0.61 -8.76 18.86
N LYS A 298 -0.11 -9.74 19.62
CA LYS A 298 1.05 -9.58 20.50
C LYS A 298 2.36 -9.74 19.74
N ILE A 299 2.34 -10.54 18.66
CA ILE A 299 3.51 -10.82 17.82
C ILE A 299 3.20 -10.38 16.40
N ARG A 300 3.28 -9.09 16.15
CA ARG A 300 3.02 -8.49 14.83
C ARG A 300 4.23 -8.69 13.92
N ARG A 301 4.24 -9.78 13.18
CA ARG A 301 5.29 -10.04 12.19
C ARG A 301 5.04 -9.23 10.92
N TRP A 302 5.62 -8.05 10.87
CA TRP A 302 5.45 -7.11 9.77
C TRP A 302 5.88 -7.72 8.43
N GLY A 303 5.00 -7.61 7.43
CA GLY A 303 5.28 -8.07 6.08
C GLY A 303 5.21 -9.58 5.84
N GLU A 304 5.00 -10.42 6.88
CA GLU A 304 4.96 -11.87 6.74
C GLU A 304 3.75 -12.35 5.95
N PHE A 305 4.01 -13.27 5.02
CA PHE A 305 2.99 -14.02 4.30
C PHE A 305 2.85 -15.43 4.87
N PRO A 306 1.69 -15.85 5.38
CA PRO A 306 1.41 -17.24 5.63
C PRO A 306 1.32 -18.00 4.29
N LEU A 307 2.04 -19.12 4.14
CA LEU A 307 1.94 -19.95 2.93
C LEU A 307 0.50 -20.44 2.69
N LYS A 308 -0.24 -20.70 3.77
CA LYS A 308 -1.65 -21.09 3.69
C LYS A 308 -2.49 -20.04 2.95
N ALA A 309 -2.29 -18.76 3.21
CA ALA A 309 -3.05 -17.69 2.56
C ALA A 309 -2.85 -17.69 1.03
N TRP A 310 -1.64 -17.97 0.55
CA TRP A 310 -1.36 -18.14 -0.88
C TRP A 310 -2.02 -19.36 -1.48
N LYS A 311 -2.03 -20.50 -0.76
CA LYS A 311 -2.71 -21.73 -1.19
C LYS A 311 -4.22 -21.54 -1.23
N ASP A 312 -4.80 -20.86 -0.24
CA ASP A 312 -6.23 -20.56 -0.21
C ASP A 312 -6.61 -19.67 -1.41
N PHE A 313 -5.76 -18.67 -1.73
CA PHE A 313 -5.99 -17.80 -2.87
C PHE A 313 -5.94 -18.55 -4.20
N ALA A 314 -4.92 -19.39 -4.41
CA ALA A 314 -4.83 -20.24 -5.61
C ALA A 314 -6.01 -21.23 -5.71
N THR A 315 -6.45 -21.80 -4.58
CA THR A 315 -7.61 -22.67 -4.53
C THR A 315 -8.87 -21.94 -4.99
N ALA A 316 -9.11 -20.72 -4.47
CA ALA A 316 -10.27 -19.92 -4.86
C ALA A 316 -10.24 -19.56 -6.36
N LEU A 317 -9.07 -19.22 -6.91
CA LEU A 317 -8.91 -18.97 -8.34
C LEU A 317 -9.14 -20.23 -9.20
N PHE A 318 -8.68 -21.39 -8.74
CA PHE A 318 -8.88 -22.66 -9.44
C PHE A 318 -10.35 -23.08 -9.45
N GLU A 319 -11.02 -23.08 -8.29
CA GLU A 319 -12.43 -23.41 -8.17
C GLU A 319 -13.31 -22.51 -9.04
N GLY A 320 -12.94 -21.23 -9.13
CA GLY A 320 -13.58 -20.27 -10.03
C GLY A 320 -13.15 -20.38 -11.50
N GLY A 321 -12.26 -21.33 -11.85
CA GLY A 321 -11.82 -21.59 -13.23
C GLY A 321 -10.95 -20.51 -13.83
N GLN A 322 -10.24 -19.75 -12.99
CA GLN A 322 -9.21 -18.81 -13.43
C GLN A 322 -7.83 -19.47 -13.55
N LEU A 323 -7.67 -20.65 -12.96
CA LEU A 323 -6.51 -21.51 -13.09
C LEU A 323 -6.89 -22.82 -13.77
N THR A 324 -5.96 -23.40 -14.52
CA THR A 324 -6.12 -24.71 -15.19
C THR A 324 -5.73 -25.88 -14.29
N THR A 325 -5.01 -25.59 -13.20
CA THR A 325 -4.57 -26.54 -12.18
C THR A 325 -4.58 -25.90 -10.81
N LYS A 326 -4.78 -26.70 -9.75
CA LYS A 326 -4.59 -26.27 -8.37
C LYS A 326 -3.12 -26.27 -7.94
N ASP A 327 -2.26 -26.99 -8.68
CA ASP A 327 -0.87 -27.21 -8.36
C ASP A 327 0.00 -26.07 -8.94
N VAL A 328 -0.32 -24.84 -8.52
CA VAL A 328 0.49 -23.65 -8.84
C VAL A 328 1.57 -23.50 -7.77
N PRO A 329 2.84 -23.30 -8.15
CA PRO A 329 3.94 -23.17 -7.17
C PRO A 329 3.92 -21.79 -6.47
N VAL A 330 2.89 -21.58 -5.63
CA VAL A 330 2.63 -20.28 -4.97
C VAL A 330 3.75 -19.82 -4.05
N GLU A 331 4.60 -20.73 -3.54
CA GLU A 331 5.80 -20.42 -2.77
C GLU A 331 6.84 -19.63 -3.58
N THR A 332 6.75 -19.67 -4.91
CA THR A 332 7.59 -18.84 -5.78
C THR A 332 7.08 -17.39 -5.90
N CYS A 333 5.83 -17.12 -5.48
CA CYS A 333 5.22 -15.81 -5.59
C CYS A 333 5.71 -14.81 -4.53
N PHE A 334 6.29 -15.28 -3.41
CA PHE A 334 6.65 -14.41 -2.29
C PHE A 334 7.96 -14.82 -1.61
N THR A 335 8.42 -13.97 -0.72
CA THR A 335 9.53 -14.25 0.21
C THR A 335 9.27 -13.64 1.58
N ASN A 336 9.61 -14.37 2.63
CA ASN A 336 9.61 -13.90 4.02
C ASN A 336 11.05 -13.63 4.53
N ALA A 337 12.04 -13.61 3.63
CA ALA A 337 13.46 -13.50 4.01
C ALA A 337 13.76 -12.24 4.84
N PHE A 338 13.00 -11.17 4.69
CA PHE A 338 13.26 -9.87 5.31
C PHE A 338 12.41 -9.58 6.54
N VAL A 339 11.47 -10.46 6.92
CA VAL A 339 10.51 -10.22 8.01
C VAL A 339 11.20 -9.87 9.33
N ASN A 340 12.27 -10.59 9.70
CA ASN A 340 13.00 -10.30 10.92
C ASN A 340 13.71 -8.93 10.88
N ASP A 341 14.07 -8.44 9.70
CA ASP A 341 14.69 -7.13 9.52
C ASP A 341 13.66 -6.01 9.58
N PHE A 342 12.43 -6.23 9.13
CA PHE A 342 11.34 -5.27 9.27
C PHE A 342 10.97 -5.00 10.73
N MET A 343 11.23 -5.96 11.62
CA MET A 343 10.99 -5.85 13.06
C MET A 343 12.01 -4.99 13.82
N LYS A 344 13.16 -4.65 13.19
CA LYS A 344 14.28 -3.97 13.86
C LYS A 344 14.05 -2.48 13.99
N PHE A 345 13.10 -2.06 14.83
CA PHE A 345 12.87 -0.67 15.23
C PHE A 345 12.22 -0.60 16.61
N ASP A 346 12.32 0.55 17.24
CA ASP A 346 11.66 0.84 18.53
C ASP A 346 10.22 1.31 18.29
N ALA A 347 9.27 0.40 18.46
CA ALA A 347 7.85 0.70 18.30
C ALA A 347 7.34 1.68 19.36
N ALA A 348 7.88 1.64 20.60
CA ALA A 348 7.48 2.56 21.66
C ALA A 348 7.89 4.00 21.35
N ALA A 349 9.08 4.20 20.80
CA ALA A 349 9.53 5.51 20.33
C ALA A 349 8.64 6.04 19.19
N ILE A 350 8.19 5.18 18.25
CA ILE A 350 7.25 5.59 17.19
C ILE A 350 5.90 6.01 17.79
N VAL A 351 5.36 5.24 18.75
CA VAL A 351 4.09 5.58 19.44
C VAL A 351 4.22 6.91 20.19
N ALA A 352 5.34 7.14 20.89
CA ALA A 352 5.60 8.39 21.60
C ALA A 352 5.66 9.58 20.61
N ARG A 353 6.34 9.42 19.49
CA ARG A 353 6.40 10.42 18.40
C ARG A 353 5.00 10.70 17.84
N ALA A 354 4.19 9.67 17.63
CA ALA A 354 2.83 9.83 17.12
C ALA A 354 1.93 10.61 18.10
N LYS A 355 2.02 10.30 19.40
CA LYS A 355 1.25 11.01 20.45
C LYS A 355 1.67 12.47 20.60
N ALA A 356 2.91 12.81 20.31
CA ALA A 356 3.44 14.19 20.36
C ALA A 356 3.13 14.99 19.07
N ALA A 357 2.69 14.32 17.99
CA ALA A 357 2.34 14.98 16.73
C ALA A 357 0.94 15.62 16.81
N ASN A 358 0.82 16.86 16.32
CA ASN A 358 -0.43 17.62 16.24
C ASN A 358 -1.25 17.24 14.99
#